data_1a4c0089fecdc237a84f20e7cb6f7318
#
_entry.id   1a4c0089fecdc237a84f20e7cb6f7318
#
_cell.length_a   1.000
_cell.length_b   1.000
_cell.length_c   1.000
_cell.angle_alpha   90.00
_cell.angle_beta   90.00
_cell.angle_gamma   90.00
#
_symmetry.space_group_name_H-M   'P 1'
#
loop_
_entity.id
_entity.type
_entity.pdbx_description
1 polymer ?
#
loop_
_entity_poly.entity_id
_entity_poly.type
_entity_poly.pdbx_seq_one_letter_code
_entity_poly.pdbx_strand_id
1 'polypeptide(L)'
;MTTRGIRVWVRLGAAALAVGGAVLAAQQPQTQPSPQQPQRPRERVSEDGGRLERVGPTMSRVVPDNTPYDQWLAQAKARTPIFSGHVIDDARTVALKPWPDMGVDGLYIRMADYQIIDGFVLEIPPHGQTRPQRHMFEEGIYFFGGPGHTIIQQEGRRPERVDWKARSLFAVPLNVKYQHFNDGDKPVRLLAVTSFPFMLNTTDSVKFVYENPFEFRDRYNAQEDYLRRNDHLGPNQTVTNVVPDALEFKLDAYERRGKNTTNMHWRMGGDTMVDFHVSEMPGGVYKRAHRHSSDAFILLLSGEGYSLTWKEGAEKRTRVDWHEGTVFVPPIYWYHQHLNPGKTPARYLAINAPTLVSRLGLRFEDQIEKDPPEIEQEFAREVARRGGTVKKEP
;
A
#
# COMPACT_ATOMS: atom_id res chain seq x y z
N MET A 1 22.78 16.11 59.60
CA MET A 1 22.11 14.93 60.17
C MET A 1 21.90 13.93 59.05
N THR A 2 22.59 12.85 59.19
CA THR A 2 22.75 11.71 58.27
C THR A 2 21.58 10.74 58.36
N THR A 3 21.05 10.29 57.25
CA THR A 3 20.31 9.00 57.19
C THR A 3 20.74 8.18 56.00
N ARG A 4 21.20 6.99 56.34
CA ARG A 4 21.81 5.94 55.52
C ARG A 4 20.78 5.25 54.63
N GLY A 5 21.18 4.95 53.39
CA GLY A 5 20.49 4.01 52.52
C GLY A 5 20.84 2.57 52.85
N ILE A 6 19.84 1.70 52.78
CA ILE A 6 19.96 0.26 52.93
C ILE A 6 19.97 -0.36 51.53
N ARG A 7 21.11 -1.02 51.18
CA ARG A 7 21.21 -1.90 50.00
C ARG A 7 20.94 -3.32 50.43
N VAL A 8 19.93 -3.93 49.85
CA VAL A 8 19.64 -5.38 50.03
C VAL A 8 20.29 -6.13 48.86
N TRP A 9 21.23 -7.02 49.21
CA TRP A 9 21.80 -8.00 48.29
C TRP A 9 21.10 -9.33 48.47
N VAL A 10 20.48 -9.85 47.41
CA VAL A 10 19.98 -11.22 47.38
C VAL A 10 21.05 -12.12 46.72
N ARG A 11 21.64 -13.01 47.52
CA ARG A 11 22.50 -14.06 47.01
C ARG A 11 21.65 -15.29 46.66
N LEU A 12 21.69 -15.69 45.40
CA LEU A 12 21.20 -16.98 44.96
C LEU A 12 22.33 -18.02 45.08
N GLY A 13 22.15 -18.99 45.95
CA GLY A 13 23.05 -20.11 46.10
C GLY A 13 22.74 -21.20 45.05
N ALA A 14 23.75 -21.64 44.34
CA ALA A 14 23.65 -22.80 43.46
C ALA A 14 23.95 -24.06 44.26
N ALA A 15 22.99 -24.97 44.33
CA ALA A 15 23.22 -26.33 44.84
C ALA A 15 23.46 -27.26 43.64
N ALA A 16 24.66 -27.81 43.55
CA ALA A 16 24.99 -28.86 42.62
C ALA A 16 24.61 -30.22 43.18
N LEU A 17 23.70 -30.94 42.57
CA LEU A 17 23.41 -32.33 42.79
C LEU A 17 24.08 -33.18 41.70
N ALA A 18 25.14 -33.90 42.09
CA ALA A 18 25.73 -34.93 41.26
C ALA A 18 24.93 -36.22 41.40
N VAL A 19 24.30 -36.68 40.31
CA VAL A 19 23.74 -38.01 40.21
C VAL A 19 24.53 -38.78 39.16
N GLY A 20 25.29 -39.80 39.64
CA GLY A 20 25.98 -40.75 38.78
C GLY A 20 24.94 -41.69 38.14
N GLY A 21 24.90 -41.73 36.81
CA GLY A 21 24.09 -42.64 36.03
C GLY A 21 24.96 -43.44 35.05
N ALA A 22 24.86 -44.74 35.16
CA ALA A 22 25.58 -45.73 34.36
C ALA A 22 25.25 -45.58 32.87
N VAL A 23 26.29 -45.55 32.02
CA VAL A 23 26.16 -45.56 30.56
C VAL A 23 25.79 -46.99 30.11
N LEU A 24 24.55 -47.23 29.79
CA LEU A 24 24.12 -48.37 28.97
C LEU A 24 24.22 -47.93 27.50
N ALA A 25 25.20 -48.52 26.80
CA ALA A 25 25.32 -48.35 25.34
C ALA A 25 24.15 -49.07 24.65
N ALA A 26 23.14 -48.31 24.27
CA ALA A 26 22.08 -48.80 23.40
C ALA A 26 22.60 -48.74 21.92
N GLN A 27 22.72 -49.93 21.30
CA GLN A 27 22.97 -50.03 19.86
C GLN A 27 21.82 -49.38 19.12
N GLN A 28 22.13 -48.39 18.30
CA GLN A 28 21.19 -47.77 17.36
C GLN A 28 20.80 -48.80 16.29
N PRO A 29 19.52 -48.98 16.00
CA PRO A 29 19.12 -49.78 14.84
C PRO A 29 19.55 -49.08 13.55
N GLN A 30 20.23 -49.81 12.68
CA GLN A 30 20.56 -49.35 11.33
C GLN A 30 19.25 -49.06 10.59
N THR A 31 18.99 -47.80 10.28
CA THR A 31 17.89 -47.43 9.42
C THR A 31 18.23 -47.82 7.99
N GLN A 32 17.48 -48.73 7.44
CA GLN A 32 17.49 -49.01 5.98
C GLN A 32 17.12 -47.73 5.24
N PRO A 33 17.76 -47.42 4.08
CA PRO A 33 17.38 -46.28 3.25
C PRO A 33 15.93 -46.45 2.79
N SER A 34 15.08 -45.48 3.10
CA SER A 34 13.71 -45.41 2.59
C SER A 34 13.73 -45.40 1.05
N PRO A 35 12.79 -46.08 0.37
CA PRO A 35 12.72 -46.04 -1.08
C PRO A 35 12.53 -44.58 -1.53
N GLN A 36 13.40 -44.16 -2.45
CA GLN A 36 13.29 -42.83 -3.07
C GLN A 36 11.95 -42.75 -3.81
N GLN A 37 11.07 -41.91 -3.33
CA GLN A 37 9.87 -41.58 -4.09
C GLN A 37 10.28 -40.89 -5.41
N PRO A 38 9.62 -41.22 -6.53
CA PRO A 38 9.92 -40.56 -7.78
C PRO A 38 9.76 -39.07 -7.69
N GLN A 39 10.80 -38.31 -8.03
CA GLN A 39 10.75 -36.87 -8.12
C GLN A 39 9.68 -36.47 -9.11
N ARG A 40 8.63 -35.80 -8.66
CA ARG A 40 7.67 -35.17 -9.59
C ARG A 40 8.41 -34.12 -10.43
N PRO A 41 8.07 -33.98 -11.70
CA PRO A 41 8.65 -32.94 -12.54
C PRO A 41 8.45 -31.57 -11.92
N ARG A 42 9.47 -30.73 -11.99
CA ARG A 42 9.36 -29.31 -11.62
C ARG A 42 8.31 -28.66 -12.51
N GLU A 43 7.13 -28.34 -11.99
CA GLU A 43 6.15 -27.56 -12.71
C GLU A 43 6.72 -26.15 -12.92
N ARG A 44 6.64 -25.68 -14.14
CA ARG A 44 7.07 -24.35 -14.52
C ARG A 44 6.08 -23.32 -13.99
N VAL A 45 6.58 -22.16 -13.57
CA VAL A 45 5.78 -20.98 -13.24
C VAL A 45 4.85 -20.68 -14.42
N SER A 46 3.56 -20.51 -14.18
CA SER A 46 2.61 -20.15 -15.22
C SER A 46 2.98 -18.80 -15.84
N GLU A 47 2.82 -18.68 -17.15
CA GLU A 47 3.16 -17.46 -17.91
C GLU A 47 2.35 -16.22 -17.49
N ASP A 48 1.32 -16.39 -16.66
CA ASP A 48 0.37 -15.35 -16.28
C ASP A 48 0.74 -14.56 -15.01
N GLY A 49 1.96 -14.72 -14.50
CA GLY A 49 2.54 -13.83 -13.48
C GLY A 49 1.91 -13.85 -12.08
N GLY A 50 0.95 -14.69 -11.84
CA GLY A 50 0.36 -14.91 -10.54
C GLY A 50 0.92 -16.17 -9.89
N ARG A 51 1.36 -16.11 -8.67
CA ARG A 51 1.80 -17.15 -7.74
C ARG A 51 3.24 -17.64 -7.88
N LEU A 52 3.97 -17.40 -6.81
CA LEU A 52 5.18 -18.15 -6.49
C LEU A 52 4.78 -19.58 -6.13
N GLU A 53 4.81 -20.52 -7.11
CA GLU A 53 4.77 -21.94 -6.82
C GLU A 53 6.07 -22.34 -6.13
N ARG A 54 5.94 -22.86 -4.92
CA ARG A 54 7.08 -23.33 -4.14
C ARG A 54 7.62 -24.61 -4.71
N VAL A 55 8.87 -24.61 -5.12
CA VAL A 55 9.60 -25.77 -5.56
C VAL A 55 10.39 -26.34 -4.38
N GLY A 56 9.95 -27.47 -3.81
CA GLY A 56 10.70 -28.20 -2.78
C GLY A 56 9.92 -29.38 -2.17
N PRO A 57 10.60 -30.48 -1.82
CA PRO A 57 9.94 -31.74 -1.46
C PRO A 57 9.27 -31.77 -0.07
N THR A 58 9.30 -30.70 0.71
CA THR A 58 8.82 -30.70 2.10
C THR A 58 7.65 -29.78 2.39
N MET A 59 7.01 -29.16 1.40
CA MET A 59 5.88 -28.28 1.65
C MET A 59 4.63 -28.75 0.94
N SER A 60 3.85 -29.53 1.65
CA SER A 60 2.50 -29.98 1.25
C SER A 60 1.39 -28.97 1.53
N ARG A 61 1.70 -27.70 1.77
CA ARG A 61 0.68 -26.65 1.83
C ARG A 61 0.47 -26.10 0.43
N VAL A 62 -0.55 -26.58 -0.21
CA VAL A 62 -1.21 -25.87 -1.31
C VAL A 62 -1.69 -24.55 -0.73
N VAL A 63 -1.11 -23.43 -1.16
CA VAL A 63 -1.78 -22.12 -0.98
C VAL A 63 -3.11 -22.27 -1.70
N PRO A 64 -4.27 -22.05 -1.03
CA PRO A 64 -5.54 -22.21 -1.70
C PRO A 64 -5.54 -21.39 -2.98
N ASP A 65 -5.96 -21.99 -4.10
CA ASP A 65 -6.13 -21.28 -5.37
C ASP A 65 -7.19 -20.17 -5.28
N ASN A 66 -7.84 -20.02 -4.13
CA ASN A 66 -8.94 -19.13 -3.88
C ASN A 66 -8.86 -18.64 -2.42
N THR A 67 -8.32 -17.45 -2.24
CA THR A 67 -8.23 -16.83 -0.92
C THR A 67 -9.62 -16.39 -0.41
N PRO A 68 -9.83 -16.16 0.90
CA PRO A 68 -11.06 -15.55 1.43
C PRO A 68 -11.45 -14.27 0.67
N TYR A 69 -10.49 -13.45 0.29
CA TYR A 69 -10.74 -12.24 -0.50
C TYR A 69 -11.21 -12.57 -1.93
N ASP A 70 -10.61 -13.54 -2.62
CA ASP A 70 -11.07 -13.95 -3.95
C ASP A 70 -12.49 -14.55 -3.90
N GLN A 71 -12.83 -15.29 -2.85
CA GLN A 71 -14.18 -15.80 -2.62
C GLN A 71 -15.19 -14.67 -2.39
N TRP A 72 -14.81 -13.67 -1.57
CA TRP A 72 -15.63 -12.49 -1.36
C TRP A 72 -15.85 -11.73 -2.67
N LEU A 73 -14.80 -11.50 -3.48
CA LEU A 73 -14.92 -10.84 -4.79
C LEU A 73 -15.91 -11.55 -5.71
N ALA A 74 -15.87 -12.88 -5.75
CA ALA A 74 -16.79 -13.66 -6.58
C ALA A 74 -18.24 -13.46 -6.15
N GLN A 75 -18.52 -13.39 -4.85
CA GLN A 75 -19.85 -13.14 -4.30
C GLN A 75 -20.30 -11.68 -4.46
N ALA A 76 -19.37 -10.74 -4.27
CA ALA A 76 -19.65 -9.30 -4.34
C ALA A 76 -20.03 -8.82 -5.74
N LYS A 77 -19.58 -9.49 -6.82
CA LYS A 77 -19.88 -9.12 -8.22
C LYS A 77 -21.36 -8.93 -8.52
N ALA A 78 -22.26 -9.58 -7.80
CA ALA A 78 -23.68 -9.46 -8.00
C ALA A 78 -24.28 -8.09 -7.58
N ARG A 79 -23.59 -7.36 -6.68
CA ARG A 79 -24.09 -6.11 -6.09
C ARG A 79 -23.05 -4.98 -6.05
N THR A 80 -21.79 -5.29 -6.32
CA THR A 80 -20.68 -4.35 -6.31
C THR A 80 -20.13 -4.21 -7.71
N PRO A 81 -20.06 -3.01 -8.28
CA PRO A 81 -19.37 -2.79 -9.56
C PRO A 81 -17.86 -2.96 -9.34
N ILE A 82 -17.27 -3.96 -10.00
CA ILE A 82 -15.85 -4.32 -9.82
C ILE A 82 -15.10 -4.12 -11.12
N PHE A 83 -13.99 -3.38 -11.05
CA PHE A 83 -12.93 -3.32 -12.05
C PHE A 83 -11.79 -4.27 -11.65
N SER A 84 -11.24 -4.98 -12.62
CA SER A 84 -10.01 -5.76 -12.43
C SER A 84 -9.04 -5.44 -13.57
N GLY A 85 -7.80 -5.08 -13.22
CA GLY A 85 -6.79 -4.68 -14.22
C GLY A 85 -5.55 -4.10 -13.58
N HIS A 86 -4.71 -3.46 -14.39
CA HIS A 86 -3.46 -2.83 -13.93
C HIS A 86 -3.47 -1.31 -14.06
N VAL A 87 -4.41 -0.76 -14.83
CA VAL A 87 -4.46 0.68 -15.15
C VAL A 87 -5.92 1.13 -15.22
N ILE A 88 -6.22 2.22 -14.56
CA ILE A 88 -7.40 3.07 -14.81
C ILE A 88 -6.85 4.35 -15.45
N ASP A 89 -7.26 4.64 -16.67
CA ASP A 89 -6.77 5.79 -17.43
C ASP A 89 -6.98 7.10 -16.68
N ASP A 90 -8.21 7.34 -16.19
CA ASP A 90 -8.52 8.51 -15.36
C ASP A 90 -9.60 8.17 -14.33
N ALA A 91 -9.22 8.16 -13.05
CA ALA A 91 -10.15 7.91 -11.94
C ALA A 91 -11.22 9.03 -11.79
N ARG A 92 -10.95 10.22 -12.33
CA ARG A 92 -11.89 11.36 -12.32
C ARG A 92 -13.06 11.16 -13.30
N THR A 93 -12.89 10.31 -14.31
CA THR A 93 -13.86 10.13 -15.40
C THR A 93 -14.29 8.68 -15.62
N VAL A 94 -13.64 7.71 -14.96
CA VAL A 94 -13.98 6.29 -15.07
C VAL A 94 -15.49 6.08 -14.85
N ALA A 95 -16.10 5.16 -15.60
CA ALA A 95 -17.52 4.87 -15.47
C ALA A 95 -17.83 4.25 -14.10
N LEU A 96 -18.76 4.86 -13.38
CA LEU A 96 -19.26 4.39 -12.10
C LEU A 96 -20.65 3.79 -12.27
N LYS A 97 -21.10 3.00 -11.31
CA LYS A 97 -22.44 2.41 -11.25
C LYS A 97 -23.00 2.54 -9.83
N PRO A 98 -24.33 2.50 -9.68
CA PRO A 98 -24.94 2.48 -8.35
C PRO A 98 -24.31 1.40 -7.46
N TRP A 99 -23.86 1.84 -6.27
CA TRP A 99 -23.31 0.94 -5.26
C TRP A 99 -24.09 1.05 -3.96
N PRO A 100 -25.14 0.18 -3.78
CA PRO A 100 -26.07 0.30 -2.66
C PRO A 100 -25.41 0.29 -1.28
N ASP A 101 -24.33 -0.46 -1.10
CA ASP A 101 -23.63 -0.55 0.20
C ASP A 101 -22.95 0.78 0.57
N MET A 102 -22.53 1.59 -0.41
CA MET A 102 -21.94 2.91 -0.21
C MET A 102 -23.00 4.04 -0.25
N GLY A 103 -24.18 3.78 -0.80
CA GLY A 103 -25.26 4.75 -0.95
C GLY A 103 -25.06 5.79 -2.05
N VAL A 104 -24.04 5.64 -2.87
CA VAL A 104 -23.65 6.51 -3.98
C VAL A 104 -23.14 5.66 -5.15
N ASP A 105 -22.89 6.28 -6.29
CA ASP A 105 -22.25 5.61 -7.41
C ASP A 105 -20.77 5.34 -7.09
N GLY A 106 -20.26 4.20 -7.55
CA GLY A 106 -18.88 3.83 -7.29
C GLY A 106 -18.36 2.72 -8.20
N LEU A 107 -17.10 2.40 -7.99
CA LEU A 107 -16.37 1.33 -8.65
C LEU A 107 -15.36 0.75 -7.67
N TYR A 108 -15.52 -0.49 -7.30
CA TYR A 108 -14.51 -1.24 -6.55
C TYR A 108 -13.35 -1.62 -7.48
N ILE A 109 -12.13 -1.51 -7.00
CA ILE A 109 -10.92 -1.63 -7.80
C ILE A 109 -10.04 -2.75 -7.24
N ARG A 110 -10.02 -3.89 -7.92
CA ARG A 110 -9.02 -4.95 -7.73
C ARG A 110 -7.91 -4.76 -8.76
N MET A 111 -6.74 -4.36 -8.31
CA MET A 111 -5.60 -4.14 -9.20
C MET A 111 -4.62 -5.29 -9.13
N ALA A 112 -4.16 -5.73 -10.30
CA ALA A 112 -3.28 -6.90 -10.44
C ALA A 112 -3.85 -8.10 -9.65
N ASP A 113 -2.99 -8.92 -9.09
CA ASP A 113 -3.40 -10.00 -8.17
C ASP A 113 -3.09 -9.64 -6.71
N TYR A 114 -3.22 -8.36 -6.35
CA TYR A 114 -2.94 -7.86 -5.02
C TYR A 114 -3.81 -8.52 -3.96
N GLN A 115 -3.19 -8.86 -2.83
CA GLN A 115 -3.81 -9.56 -1.70
C GLN A 115 -3.64 -8.80 -0.39
N ILE A 116 -3.00 -7.64 -0.42
CA ILE A 116 -2.77 -6.79 0.76
C ILE A 116 -3.64 -5.55 0.69
N ILE A 117 -3.63 -4.84 -0.45
CA ILE A 117 -4.41 -3.63 -0.64
C ILE A 117 -5.30 -3.72 -1.88
N ASP A 118 -6.38 -3.01 -1.83
CA ASP A 118 -7.32 -2.75 -2.92
C ASP A 118 -7.77 -1.28 -2.88
N GLY A 119 -8.81 -0.92 -3.62
CA GLY A 119 -9.35 0.42 -3.56
C GLY A 119 -10.73 0.54 -4.15
N PHE A 120 -11.25 1.75 -4.15
CA PHE A 120 -12.50 2.09 -4.81
C PHE A 120 -12.56 3.57 -5.16
N VAL A 121 -13.35 3.89 -6.19
CA VAL A 121 -13.75 5.25 -6.51
C VAL A 121 -15.22 5.41 -6.16
N LEU A 122 -15.59 6.50 -5.47
CA LEU A 122 -16.97 6.91 -5.23
C LEU A 122 -17.21 8.27 -5.85
N GLU A 123 -18.50 8.55 -6.21
CA GLU A 123 -18.96 9.87 -6.59
C GLU A 123 -20.11 10.29 -5.69
N ILE A 124 -19.88 11.34 -4.90
CA ILE A 124 -20.87 11.90 -3.99
C ILE A 124 -21.59 13.04 -4.73
N PRO A 125 -22.91 12.93 -4.95
CA PRO A 125 -23.68 13.97 -5.66
C PRO A 125 -23.66 15.30 -4.91
N PRO A 126 -23.99 16.44 -5.55
CA PRO A 126 -24.11 17.73 -4.89
C PRO A 126 -25.00 17.65 -3.65
N HIS A 127 -24.53 18.19 -2.53
CA HIS A 127 -25.20 18.17 -1.23
C HIS A 127 -25.57 16.76 -0.72
N GLY A 128 -24.96 15.72 -1.33
CA GLY A 128 -25.19 14.32 -0.99
C GLY A 128 -24.19 13.81 0.06
N GLN A 129 -24.38 12.55 0.40
CA GLN A 129 -23.55 11.88 1.40
C GLN A 129 -23.44 10.38 1.10
N THR A 130 -22.36 9.74 1.57
CA THR A 130 -22.22 8.28 1.58
C THR A 130 -23.10 7.67 2.68
N ARG A 131 -23.28 6.34 2.68
CA ARG A 131 -23.72 5.65 3.88
C ARG A 131 -22.62 5.67 4.93
N PRO A 132 -22.96 5.67 6.25
CA PRO A 132 -21.97 5.52 7.30
C PRO A 132 -21.21 4.20 7.15
N GLN A 133 -19.90 4.25 7.31
CA GLN A 133 -18.99 3.11 7.25
C GLN A 133 -18.30 2.88 8.60
N ARG A 134 -17.86 1.65 8.85
CA ARG A 134 -16.99 1.24 9.95
C ARG A 134 -16.35 -0.09 9.58
N HIS A 135 -15.04 -0.22 9.76
CA HIS A 135 -14.32 -1.43 9.38
C HIS A 135 -12.97 -1.58 10.06
N MET A 136 -12.47 -2.81 10.16
CA MET A 136 -11.21 -3.19 10.80
C MET A 136 -9.99 -3.11 9.88
N PHE A 137 -10.06 -2.46 8.74
CA PHE A 137 -8.91 -2.23 7.85
C PHE A 137 -8.54 -0.75 7.78
N GLU A 138 -7.27 -0.46 7.48
CA GLU A 138 -6.81 0.91 7.25
C GLU A 138 -7.27 1.39 5.89
N GLU A 139 -7.60 2.67 5.81
CA GLU A 139 -8.08 3.34 4.62
C GLU A 139 -7.49 4.74 4.49
N GLY A 140 -6.98 5.04 3.29
CA GLY A 140 -6.56 6.37 2.90
C GLY A 140 -7.35 6.88 1.72
N ILE A 141 -7.83 8.13 1.81
CA ILE A 141 -8.77 8.71 0.86
C ILE A 141 -8.21 9.97 0.24
N TYR A 142 -8.11 9.98 -1.08
CA TYR A 142 -7.79 11.16 -1.87
C TYR A 142 -9.04 11.74 -2.53
N PHE A 143 -9.29 13.05 -2.35
CA PHE A 143 -10.44 13.75 -2.91
C PHE A 143 -10.07 14.49 -4.19
N PHE A 144 -10.75 14.18 -5.29
CA PHE A 144 -10.56 14.86 -6.57
C PHE A 144 -11.30 16.21 -6.66
N GLY A 145 -12.21 16.48 -5.74
CA GLY A 145 -13.06 17.67 -5.71
C GLY A 145 -13.37 18.16 -4.32
N GLY A 146 -14.30 19.06 -4.19
CA GLY A 146 -14.78 19.68 -2.95
C GLY A 146 -15.36 21.06 -3.21
N PRO A 147 -15.85 21.76 -2.18
CA PRO A 147 -15.68 21.45 -0.74
C PRO A 147 -16.56 20.30 -0.23
N GLY A 148 -16.11 19.69 0.86
CA GLY A 148 -16.87 18.69 1.59
C GLY A 148 -16.25 18.38 2.94
N HIS A 149 -16.86 17.46 3.67
CA HIS A 149 -16.36 17.05 4.97
C HIS A 149 -16.65 15.58 5.26
N THR A 150 -15.90 15.06 6.21
CA THR A 150 -16.12 13.74 6.81
C THR A 150 -16.46 13.93 8.28
N ILE A 151 -17.54 13.31 8.73
CA ILE A 151 -17.82 13.16 10.16
C ILE A 151 -17.25 11.84 10.61
N ILE A 152 -16.42 11.88 11.66
CA ILE A 152 -15.91 10.69 12.35
C ILE A 152 -16.53 10.63 13.74
N GLN A 153 -16.95 9.42 14.14
CA GLN A 153 -17.69 9.21 15.38
C GLN A 153 -17.14 8.02 16.16
N GLN A 154 -16.44 8.29 17.24
CA GLN A 154 -16.05 7.30 18.22
C GLN A 154 -17.12 7.18 19.30
N GLU A 155 -17.38 5.98 19.80
CA GLU A 155 -18.38 5.75 20.83
C GLU A 155 -18.07 6.51 22.11
N GLY A 156 -19.09 7.18 22.66
CA GLY A 156 -18.95 8.01 23.86
C GLY A 156 -18.18 9.31 23.66
N ARG A 157 -17.84 9.69 22.44
CA ARG A 157 -17.16 10.95 22.08
C ARG A 157 -18.05 11.84 21.23
N ARG A 158 -17.74 13.14 21.21
CA ARG A 158 -18.37 14.04 20.24
C ARG A 158 -17.93 13.71 18.84
N PRO A 159 -18.82 13.80 17.83
CA PRO A 159 -18.41 13.70 16.44
C PRO A 159 -17.37 14.77 16.11
N GLU A 160 -16.37 14.40 15.34
CA GLU A 160 -15.38 15.33 14.81
C GLU A 160 -15.60 15.52 13.32
N ARG A 161 -15.37 16.73 12.84
CA ARG A 161 -15.49 17.11 11.44
C ARG A 161 -14.11 17.30 10.84
N VAL A 162 -13.86 16.64 9.71
CA VAL A 162 -12.67 16.77 8.88
C VAL A 162 -13.08 17.43 7.57
N ASP A 163 -12.76 18.70 7.40
CA ASP A 163 -13.01 19.40 6.14
C ASP A 163 -11.97 19.02 5.09
N TRP A 164 -12.42 18.84 3.86
CA TRP A 164 -11.57 18.52 2.73
C TRP A 164 -11.99 19.30 1.46
N LYS A 165 -11.06 19.41 0.55
CA LYS A 165 -11.21 20.04 -0.77
C LYS A 165 -10.53 19.18 -1.83
N ALA A 166 -10.54 19.63 -3.07
CA ALA A 166 -9.75 19.00 -4.12
C ALA A 166 -8.28 18.82 -3.68
N ARG A 167 -7.72 17.63 -3.92
CA ARG A 167 -6.35 17.22 -3.61
C ARG A 167 -6.06 16.98 -2.11
N SER A 168 -7.07 17.04 -1.25
CA SER A 168 -6.90 16.62 0.14
C SER A 168 -6.71 15.10 0.22
N LEU A 169 -5.87 14.67 1.17
CA LEU A 169 -5.68 13.27 1.54
C LEU A 169 -6.00 13.12 3.03
N PHE A 170 -6.77 12.11 3.38
CA PHE A 170 -7.20 11.82 4.73
C PHE A 170 -7.07 10.32 5.02
N ALA A 171 -6.52 9.95 6.17
CA ALA A 171 -6.51 8.57 6.67
C ALA A 171 -7.59 8.41 7.75
N VAL A 172 -8.54 7.52 7.51
CA VAL A 172 -9.61 7.22 8.46
C VAL A 172 -9.04 6.52 9.70
N PRO A 173 -9.38 6.98 10.93
CA PRO A 173 -8.98 6.26 12.13
C PRO A 173 -9.55 4.83 12.14
N LEU A 174 -8.69 3.84 12.46
CA LEU A 174 -9.04 2.43 12.36
C LEU A 174 -10.27 2.06 13.20
N ASN A 175 -11.25 1.43 12.56
CA ASN A 175 -12.51 0.96 13.14
C ASN A 175 -13.37 2.03 13.81
N VAL A 176 -13.23 3.28 13.38
CA VAL A 176 -14.09 4.39 13.79
C VAL A 176 -15.21 4.55 12.78
N LYS A 177 -16.43 4.86 13.22
CA LYS A 177 -17.54 5.15 12.32
C LYS A 177 -17.30 6.48 11.60
N TYR A 178 -17.48 6.52 10.28
CA TYR A 178 -17.33 7.74 9.50
C TYR A 178 -18.36 7.84 8.37
N GLN A 179 -18.55 9.05 7.87
CA GLN A 179 -19.44 9.34 6.75
C GLN A 179 -18.95 10.59 6.01
N HIS A 180 -18.97 10.55 4.67
CA HIS A 180 -18.58 11.67 3.82
C HIS A 180 -19.78 12.47 3.36
N PHE A 181 -19.62 13.80 3.27
CA PHE A 181 -20.62 14.77 2.85
C PHE A 181 -20.02 15.70 1.81
N ASN A 182 -20.70 15.88 0.69
CA ASN A 182 -20.36 16.87 -0.31
C ASN A 182 -21.11 18.18 -0.02
N ASP A 183 -20.36 19.23 0.34
CA ASP A 183 -20.95 20.54 0.66
C ASP A 183 -21.11 21.44 -0.58
N GLY A 184 -20.63 20.99 -1.75
CA GLY A 184 -20.61 21.77 -2.98
C GLY A 184 -21.78 21.47 -3.94
N ASP A 185 -21.88 22.32 -4.97
CA ASP A 185 -22.90 22.27 -6.03
C ASP A 185 -22.52 21.33 -7.20
N LYS A 186 -21.37 20.65 -7.12
CA LYS A 186 -20.89 19.71 -8.15
C LYS A 186 -20.65 18.33 -7.53
N PRO A 187 -20.80 17.25 -8.31
CA PRO A 187 -20.39 15.93 -7.84
C PRO A 187 -18.90 15.92 -7.44
N VAL A 188 -18.58 15.19 -6.41
CA VAL A 188 -17.20 15.03 -5.92
C VAL A 188 -16.81 13.57 -5.99
N ARG A 189 -15.71 13.27 -6.65
CA ARG A 189 -15.09 11.95 -6.63
C ARG A 189 -14.00 11.86 -5.58
N LEU A 190 -13.86 10.66 -5.04
CA LEU A 190 -12.76 10.27 -4.19
C LEU A 190 -12.17 8.92 -4.66
N LEU A 191 -10.88 8.71 -4.41
CA LEU A 191 -10.20 7.43 -4.50
C LEU A 191 -9.82 7.00 -3.08
N ALA A 192 -10.32 5.86 -2.65
CA ALA A 192 -9.88 5.20 -1.42
C ALA A 192 -9.00 4.01 -1.76
N VAL A 193 -7.95 3.80 -0.96
CA VAL A 193 -7.12 2.59 -0.98
C VAL A 193 -7.12 1.99 0.41
N THR A 194 -7.35 0.69 0.50
CA THR A 194 -7.64 0.01 1.75
C THR A 194 -6.79 -1.25 1.94
N SER A 195 -6.62 -1.68 3.19
CA SER A 195 -6.04 -2.98 3.53
C SER A 195 -7.07 -4.09 3.73
N PHE A 196 -8.26 -3.96 3.12
CA PHE A 196 -9.34 -4.94 3.24
C PHE A 196 -8.92 -6.36 2.82
N PRO A 197 -8.21 -6.58 1.69
CA PRO A 197 -7.77 -7.92 1.30
C PRO A 197 -6.91 -8.58 2.38
N PHE A 198 -5.95 -7.85 2.96
CA PHE A 198 -5.11 -8.34 4.04
C PHE A 198 -5.94 -8.77 5.25
N MET A 199 -6.86 -7.91 5.70
CA MET A 199 -7.70 -8.19 6.86
C MET A 199 -8.60 -9.40 6.62
N LEU A 200 -9.24 -9.49 5.46
CA LEU A 200 -10.11 -10.60 5.13
C LEU A 200 -9.34 -11.92 4.97
N ASN A 201 -8.20 -11.90 4.30
CA ASN A 201 -7.34 -13.08 4.13
C ASN A 201 -6.75 -13.59 5.47
N THR A 202 -6.57 -12.69 6.44
CA THR A 202 -6.02 -13.03 7.75
C THR A 202 -7.08 -13.57 8.71
N THR A 203 -8.30 -13.04 8.66
CA THR A 203 -9.37 -13.34 9.62
C THR A 203 -10.41 -14.34 9.09
N ASP A 204 -10.47 -14.51 7.77
CA ASP A 204 -11.49 -15.32 7.07
C ASP A 204 -12.92 -15.00 7.52
N SER A 205 -13.20 -13.75 7.84
CA SER A 205 -14.49 -13.35 8.40
C SER A 205 -14.88 -11.92 8.02
N VAL A 206 -15.82 -11.79 7.07
CA VAL A 206 -16.45 -10.49 6.72
C VAL A 206 -17.11 -9.87 7.96
N LYS A 207 -17.72 -10.69 8.81
CA LYS A 207 -18.34 -10.22 10.04
C LYS A 207 -17.30 -9.61 11.01
N PHE A 208 -16.14 -10.23 11.16
CA PHE A 208 -15.06 -9.66 11.98
C PHE A 208 -14.62 -8.30 11.43
N VAL A 209 -14.53 -8.18 10.10
CA VAL A 209 -14.06 -6.95 9.46
C VAL A 209 -15.05 -5.78 9.64
N TYR A 210 -16.36 -6.01 9.56
CA TYR A 210 -17.35 -4.94 9.54
C TYR A 210 -18.19 -4.80 10.81
N GLU A 211 -18.25 -5.82 11.65
CA GLU A 211 -19.11 -5.83 12.83
C GLU A 211 -18.30 -5.88 14.16
N ASN A 212 -16.98 -5.81 14.10
CA ASN A 212 -16.13 -5.89 15.29
C ASN A 212 -16.30 -4.63 16.16
N PRO A 213 -16.66 -4.77 17.46
CA PRO A 213 -16.90 -3.61 18.34
C PRO A 213 -15.61 -2.98 18.88
N PHE A 214 -14.44 -3.59 18.67
CA PHE A 214 -13.18 -3.09 19.27
C PHE A 214 -12.85 -1.69 18.80
N GLU A 215 -12.46 -0.82 19.71
CA GLU A 215 -11.97 0.54 19.43
C GLU A 215 -10.48 0.65 19.76
N PHE A 216 -9.70 1.15 18.83
CA PHE A 216 -8.26 1.40 19.00
C PHE A 216 -8.03 2.75 19.68
N ARG A 217 -8.41 2.89 20.97
CA ARG A 217 -8.33 4.14 21.71
C ARG A 217 -6.90 4.61 22.00
N ASP A 218 -5.93 3.73 21.90
CA ASP A 218 -4.50 4.01 21.93
C ASP A 218 -3.99 4.67 20.64
N ARG A 219 -4.69 4.47 19.52
CA ARG A 219 -4.37 5.07 18.22
C ARG A 219 -5.16 6.36 17.98
N TYR A 220 -6.45 6.34 18.29
CA TYR A 220 -7.35 7.47 18.17
C TYR A 220 -8.35 7.48 19.33
N ASN A 221 -8.41 8.58 20.05
CA ASN A 221 -9.32 8.79 21.19
C ASN A 221 -9.99 10.18 21.14
N ALA A 222 -10.31 10.65 19.93
CA ALA A 222 -10.81 12.00 19.67
C ALA A 222 -9.94 13.10 20.36
N GLN A 223 -8.61 12.90 20.34
CA GLN A 223 -7.67 13.88 20.84
C GLN A 223 -7.56 15.07 19.90
N GLU A 224 -7.56 16.27 20.44
CA GLU A 224 -7.68 17.53 19.71
C GLU A 224 -6.63 17.75 18.62
N ASP A 225 -5.43 17.23 18.79
CA ASP A 225 -4.30 17.38 17.87
C ASP A 225 -4.28 16.34 16.74
N TYR A 226 -5.07 15.24 16.83
CA TYR A 226 -5.01 14.15 15.87
C TYR A 226 -5.21 14.60 14.41
N LEU A 227 -6.20 15.43 14.16
CA LEU A 227 -6.54 15.93 12.83
C LEU A 227 -5.69 17.13 12.38
N ARG A 228 -5.02 17.79 13.34
CA ARG A 228 -4.16 18.97 13.07
C ARG A 228 -2.68 18.66 13.09
N ARG A 229 -2.33 17.42 13.41
CA ARG A 229 -0.95 17.01 13.53
C ARG A 229 -0.23 17.15 12.18
N ASN A 230 0.95 17.76 12.19
CA ASN A 230 1.81 17.93 11.02
C ASN A 230 3.27 18.04 11.49
N ASP A 231 3.79 16.94 12.03
CA ASP A 231 5.12 16.89 12.64
C ASP A 231 6.14 16.40 11.61
N HIS A 232 7.02 17.26 11.16
CA HIS A 232 8.16 16.89 10.33
C HIS A 232 9.22 16.20 11.19
N LEU A 233 9.46 14.90 10.94
CA LEU A 233 10.34 14.06 11.76
C LEU A 233 11.79 14.03 11.27
N GLY A 234 12.09 14.66 10.15
CA GLY A 234 13.41 14.66 9.51
C GLY A 234 13.28 14.46 8.00
N PRO A 235 14.37 14.21 7.27
CA PRO A 235 14.32 14.13 5.83
C PRO A 235 13.23 13.16 5.35
N ASN A 236 12.36 13.65 4.47
CA ASN A 236 11.33 12.87 3.78
C ASN A 236 10.26 12.21 4.67
N GLN A 237 10.07 12.64 5.92
CA GLN A 237 9.07 12.03 6.81
C GLN A 237 8.26 13.08 7.57
N THR A 238 6.94 12.96 7.53
CA THR A 238 5.99 13.77 8.29
C THR A 238 4.91 12.88 8.89
N VAL A 239 4.56 13.11 10.16
CA VAL A 239 3.38 12.51 10.81
C VAL A 239 2.21 13.47 10.65
N THR A 240 1.17 13.02 9.98
CA THR A 240 -0.07 13.78 9.77
C THR A 240 -1.21 12.80 9.53
N ASN A 241 -2.44 13.22 9.74
CA ASN A 241 -3.62 12.41 9.40
C ASN A 241 -4.49 13.09 8.34
N VAL A 242 -4.22 14.35 8.06
CA VAL A 242 -4.87 15.15 7.01
C VAL A 242 -3.81 15.93 6.25
N VAL A 243 -3.71 15.72 4.96
CA VAL A 243 -2.93 16.55 4.04
C VAL A 243 -3.89 17.45 3.30
N PRO A 244 -3.87 18.77 3.52
CA PRO A 244 -4.85 19.68 2.91
C PRO A 244 -4.75 19.77 1.39
N ASP A 245 -3.55 19.57 0.85
CA ASP A 245 -3.28 19.59 -0.59
C ASP A 245 -2.02 18.78 -0.90
N ALA A 246 -2.19 17.59 -1.47
CA ALA A 246 -1.08 16.68 -1.78
C ALA A 246 -0.21 17.19 -2.95
N LEU A 247 -0.76 18.05 -3.82
CA LEU A 247 -0.02 18.63 -4.93
C LEU A 247 0.88 19.80 -4.49
N GLU A 248 0.41 20.61 -3.53
CA GLU A 248 1.14 21.78 -3.02
C GLU A 248 2.02 21.46 -1.79
N PHE A 249 1.93 20.26 -1.24
CA PHE A 249 2.73 19.88 -0.08
C PHE A 249 4.23 19.99 -0.37
N LYS A 250 4.98 20.61 0.55
CA LYS A 250 6.43 20.79 0.41
C LYS A 250 7.13 19.43 0.53
N LEU A 251 7.95 19.09 -0.47
CA LEU A 251 8.72 17.87 -0.51
C LEU A 251 10.20 18.12 -0.21
N ASP A 252 10.86 17.13 0.32
CA ASP A 252 12.30 17.15 0.55
C ASP A 252 13.06 16.52 -0.61
N ALA A 253 14.33 16.90 -0.79
CA ALA A 253 15.21 16.29 -1.78
C ALA A 253 15.37 14.78 -1.54
N TYR A 254 15.25 13.99 -2.60
CA TYR A 254 15.36 12.54 -2.56
C TYR A 254 15.89 11.98 -3.88
N GLU A 255 17.20 12.04 -4.06
CA GLU A 255 17.85 11.73 -5.33
C GLU A 255 18.30 10.25 -5.48
N ARG A 256 17.91 9.39 -4.54
CA ARG A 256 18.30 7.97 -4.54
C ARG A 256 18.01 7.25 -5.87
N ARG A 257 16.96 7.66 -6.57
CA ARG A 257 16.49 7.01 -7.82
C ARG A 257 16.48 7.89 -9.05
N GLY A 258 16.74 9.17 -8.90
CA GLY A 258 16.77 10.12 -10.02
C GLY A 258 17.19 11.52 -9.59
N LYS A 259 17.80 12.25 -10.52
CA LYS A 259 18.34 13.59 -10.28
C LYS A 259 17.26 14.60 -9.94
N ASN A 260 17.50 15.41 -8.90
CA ASN A 260 16.58 16.46 -8.45
C ASN A 260 15.16 15.96 -8.18
N THR A 261 14.98 14.66 -7.90
CA THR A 261 13.70 14.14 -7.44
C THR A 261 13.47 14.51 -5.99
N THR A 262 12.21 14.68 -5.64
CA THR A 262 11.78 14.99 -4.26
C THR A 262 10.71 14.01 -3.81
N ASN A 263 10.59 13.80 -2.50
CA ASN A 263 9.48 13.02 -1.95
C ASN A 263 9.12 13.45 -0.52
N MET A 264 8.01 12.89 -0.03
CA MET A 264 7.60 12.93 1.37
C MET A 264 6.83 11.64 1.69
N HIS A 265 7.21 10.95 2.75
CA HIS A 265 6.45 9.86 3.35
C HIS A 265 5.59 10.41 4.47
N TRP A 266 4.30 10.16 4.40
CA TRP A 266 3.35 10.54 5.44
C TRP A 266 3.00 9.33 6.29
N ARG A 267 3.24 9.48 7.59
CA ARG A 267 2.78 8.52 8.59
C ARG A 267 1.38 8.93 9.02
N MET A 268 0.37 8.21 8.52
CA MET A 268 -1.04 8.53 8.66
C MET A 268 -1.81 7.35 9.26
N GLY A 269 -2.85 7.64 10.04
CA GLY A 269 -3.78 6.62 10.54
C GLY A 269 -3.18 5.54 11.45
N GLY A 270 -1.91 5.68 11.84
CA GLY A 270 -1.15 4.67 12.56
C GLY A 270 -0.20 3.84 11.69
N ASP A 271 -0.24 3.97 10.40
CA ASP A 271 0.67 3.44 9.38
C ASP A 271 1.17 2.00 9.66
N THR A 272 0.22 1.09 9.85
CA THR A 272 0.56 -0.31 10.13
C THR A 272 0.35 -1.23 8.94
N MET A 273 -0.65 -0.93 8.11
CA MET A 273 -1.04 -1.75 6.97
C MET A 273 -1.00 -0.98 5.65
N VAL A 274 -1.21 0.34 5.68
CA VAL A 274 -1.19 1.22 4.52
C VAL A 274 -0.25 2.38 4.76
N ASP A 275 0.67 2.61 3.83
CA ASP A 275 1.66 3.69 3.83
C ASP A 275 1.37 4.68 2.71
N PHE A 276 1.77 5.93 2.89
CA PHE A 276 1.54 7.00 1.95
C PHE A 276 2.84 7.72 1.62
N HIS A 277 3.13 7.89 0.36
CA HIS A 277 4.17 8.83 -0.02
C HIS A 277 3.85 9.56 -1.32
N VAL A 278 4.32 10.77 -1.43
CA VAL A 278 4.28 11.55 -2.65
C VAL A 278 5.69 11.71 -3.19
N SER A 279 5.82 11.62 -4.49
CA SER A 279 7.10 11.81 -5.19
C SER A 279 6.92 12.72 -6.38
N GLU A 280 7.93 13.56 -6.64
CA GLU A 280 7.97 14.41 -7.82
C GLU A 280 9.25 14.19 -8.62
N MET A 281 9.10 14.15 -9.94
CA MET A 281 10.19 14.06 -10.91
C MET A 281 10.18 15.30 -11.78
N PRO A 282 11.29 16.05 -11.90
CA PRO A 282 11.42 17.13 -12.89
C PRO A 282 11.23 16.63 -14.33
N GLY A 283 10.84 17.52 -15.22
CA GLY A 283 10.82 17.21 -16.65
C GLY A 283 12.20 16.82 -17.17
N GLY A 284 12.26 15.84 -18.08
CA GLY A 284 13.49 15.27 -18.61
C GLY A 284 14.25 14.37 -17.64
N VAL A 285 13.58 13.84 -16.62
CA VAL A 285 14.14 12.92 -15.61
C VAL A 285 13.38 11.61 -15.60
N TYR A 286 14.07 10.51 -15.36
CA TYR A 286 13.48 9.21 -15.02
C TYR A 286 14.06 8.66 -13.71
N LYS A 287 13.32 7.78 -13.07
CA LYS A 287 13.79 7.06 -11.88
C LYS A 287 14.42 5.74 -12.27
N ARG A 288 15.42 5.28 -11.51
CA ARG A 288 16.01 3.95 -11.69
C ARG A 288 14.96 2.86 -11.52
N ALA A 289 15.09 1.84 -12.33
CA ALA A 289 14.22 0.68 -12.24
C ALA A 289 14.43 -0.06 -10.93
N HIS A 290 13.32 -0.45 -10.30
CA HIS A 290 13.33 -1.18 -9.04
C HIS A 290 12.12 -2.10 -8.94
N ARG A 291 12.17 -3.02 -7.99
CA ARG A 291 11.08 -3.95 -7.67
C ARG A 291 10.98 -4.14 -6.15
N HIS A 292 9.81 -4.48 -5.67
CA HIS A 292 9.57 -4.70 -4.25
C HIS A 292 8.45 -5.71 -4.00
N SER A 293 8.37 -6.18 -2.72
CA SER A 293 7.37 -7.15 -2.28
C SER A 293 6.05 -6.55 -1.84
N SER A 294 5.95 -5.21 -1.76
CA SER A 294 4.70 -4.54 -1.35
C SER A 294 3.83 -4.20 -2.56
N ASP A 295 2.51 -4.31 -2.38
CA ASP A 295 1.52 -3.73 -3.28
C ASP A 295 1.69 -2.21 -3.35
N ALA A 296 1.33 -1.56 -4.48
CA ALA A 296 1.39 -0.12 -4.62
C ALA A 296 0.36 0.41 -5.62
N PHE A 297 -0.56 1.24 -5.15
CA PHE A 297 -1.42 2.07 -6.00
C PHE A 297 -0.69 3.38 -6.28
N ILE A 298 -0.55 3.74 -7.54
CA ILE A 298 0.10 4.98 -7.96
C ILE A 298 -0.93 5.85 -8.66
N LEU A 299 -1.26 7.00 -8.04
CA LEU A 299 -2.14 8.02 -8.60
C LEU A 299 -1.31 9.20 -9.09
N LEU A 300 -1.43 9.56 -10.35
CA LEU A 300 -0.81 10.75 -10.91
C LEU A 300 -1.57 12.01 -10.48
N LEU A 301 -0.88 12.89 -9.75
CA LEU A 301 -1.42 14.17 -9.27
C LEU A 301 -1.20 15.29 -10.29
N SER A 302 -0.12 15.22 -11.07
CA SER A 302 0.19 16.19 -12.13
C SER A 302 1.22 15.65 -13.12
N GLY A 303 1.30 16.28 -14.27
CA GLY A 303 2.26 15.94 -15.32
C GLY A 303 1.81 14.78 -16.20
N GLU A 304 2.67 14.40 -17.13
CA GLU A 304 2.45 13.30 -18.07
C GLU A 304 3.76 12.56 -18.33
N GLY A 305 3.67 11.27 -18.57
CA GLY A 305 4.82 10.44 -18.85
C GLY A 305 4.44 8.99 -19.06
N TYR A 306 5.35 8.10 -18.75
CA TYR A 306 5.08 6.66 -18.83
C TYR A 306 5.88 5.87 -17.80
N SER A 307 5.39 4.67 -17.51
CA SER A 307 6.11 3.67 -16.73
C SER A 307 6.38 2.45 -17.59
N LEU A 308 7.52 1.82 -17.33
CA LEU A 308 7.85 0.52 -17.89
C LEU A 308 7.77 -0.52 -16.77
N THR A 309 7.17 -1.68 -17.06
CA THR A 309 7.11 -2.82 -16.14
C THR A 309 7.54 -4.10 -16.84
N TRP A 310 8.31 -4.97 -16.14
CA TRP A 310 8.77 -6.23 -16.71
C TRP A 310 9.19 -7.25 -15.64
N LYS A 311 9.08 -8.52 -15.96
CA LYS A 311 9.64 -9.61 -15.14
C LYS A 311 11.17 -9.64 -15.28
N GLU A 312 11.85 -10.11 -14.25
CA GLU A 312 13.28 -10.41 -14.35
C GLU A 312 13.56 -11.37 -15.52
N GLY A 313 14.55 -11.04 -16.33
CA GLY A 313 14.92 -11.82 -17.53
C GLY A 313 13.98 -11.64 -18.73
N ALA A 314 12.92 -10.85 -18.66
CA ALA A 314 12.06 -10.59 -19.81
C ALA A 314 12.71 -9.62 -20.79
N GLU A 315 12.66 -9.95 -22.08
CA GLU A 315 13.13 -9.07 -23.16
C GLU A 315 12.16 -7.91 -23.43
N LYS A 316 10.85 -8.16 -23.24
CA LYS A 316 9.80 -7.16 -23.48
C LYS A 316 9.39 -6.46 -22.21
N ARG A 317 9.17 -5.15 -22.31
CA ARG A 317 8.64 -4.31 -21.24
C ARG A 317 7.24 -3.86 -21.60
N THR A 318 6.34 -3.88 -20.64
CA THR A 318 5.00 -3.28 -20.79
C THR A 318 5.11 -1.80 -20.49
N ARG A 319 4.63 -0.97 -21.40
CA ARG A 319 4.55 0.48 -21.24
C ARG A 319 3.15 0.87 -20.78
N VAL A 320 3.08 1.72 -19.77
CA VAL A 320 1.87 2.36 -19.27
C VAL A 320 2.08 3.86 -19.39
N ASP A 321 1.40 4.50 -20.33
CA ASP A 321 1.34 5.95 -20.42
C ASP A 321 0.43 6.50 -19.32
N TRP A 322 0.77 7.64 -18.74
CA TRP A 322 0.01 8.22 -17.65
C TRP A 322 -0.04 9.75 -17.72
N HIS A 323 -1.09 10.30 -17.18
CA HIS A 323 -1.38 11.72 -17.00
C HIS A 323 -2.08 11.94 -15.65
N GLU A 324 -2.42 13.19 -15.32
CA GLU A 324 -3.17 13.49 -14.11
C GLU A 324 -4.49 12.67 -14.03
N GLY A 325 -4.74 12.03 -12.91
CA GLY A 325 -5.90 11.16 -12.67
C GLY A 325 -5.69 9.69 -13.02
N THR A 326 -4.62 9.34 -13.73
CA THR A 326 -4.28 7.94 -14.00
C THR A 326 -3.95 7.22 -12.70
N VAL A 327 -4.54 6.04 -12.51
CA VAL A 327 -4.19 5.09 -11.44
C VAL A 327 -3.61 3.84 -12.07
N PHE A 328 -2.43 3.45 -11.65
CA PHE A 328 -1.82 2.21 -12.11
C PHE A 328 -1.07 1.49 -11.00
N VAL A 329 -0.82 0.21 -11.20
CA VAL A 329 -0.10 -0.65 -10.25
C VAL A 329 0.97 -1.46 -10.98
N PRO A 330 2.22 -1.43 -10.51
CA PRO A 330 3.24 -2.38 -10.95
C PRO A 330 2.97 -3.73 -10.29
N PRO A 331 3.00 -4.86 -11.03
CA PRO A 331 2.89 -6.17 -10.42
C PRO A 331 3.98 -6.42 -9.38
N ILE A 332 3.65 -7.16 -8.31
CA ILE A 332 4.60 -7.49 -7.23
C ILE A 332 5.82 -8.22 -7.81
N TYR A 333 7.01 -7.84 -7.33
CA TYR A 333 8.31 -8.38 -7.77
C TYR A 333 8.70 -8.09 -9.22
N TRP A 334 7.87 -7.39 -10.00
CA TRP A 334 8.28 -6.94 -11.32
C TRP A 334 9.11 -5.67 -11.20
N TYR A 335 10.16 -5.57 -12.01
CA TYR A 335 10.82 -4.29 -12.21
C TYR A 335 9.83 -3.28 -12.77
N HIS A 336 9.89 -2.08 -12.23
CA HIS A 336 9.16 -0.94 -12.77
C HIS A 336 10.01 0.32 -12.70
N GLN A 337 9.73 1.23 -13.62
CA GLN A 337 10.47 2.46 -13.80
C GLN A 337 9.52 3.55 -14.23
N HIS A 338 9.67 4.75 -13.66
CA HIS A 338 8.84 5.91 -13.99
C HIS A 338 9.68 6.92 -14.75
N LEU A 339 9.16 7.41 -15.90
CA LEU A 339 9.86 8.26 -16.83
C LEU A 339 9.01 9.49 -17.15
N ASN A 340 9.55 10.68 -16.87
CA ASN A 340 8.94 11.96 -17.21
C ASN A 340 9.67 12.62 -18.41
N PRO A 341 9.27 12.32 -19.65
CA PRO A 341 9.86 12.94 -20.83
C PRO A 341 9.33 14.37 -21.08
N GLY A 342 8.36 14.86 -20.29
CA GLY A 342 7.77 16.17 -20.38
C GLY A 342 8.73 17.30 -19.99
N LYS A 343 8.27 18.54 -20.10
CA LYS A 343 9.03 19.75 -19.70
C LYS A 343 8.72 20.19 -18.27
N THR A 344 7.55 19.81 -17.76
CA THR A 344 7.06 20.15 -16.43
C THR A 344 7.31 19.01 -15.44
N PRO A 345 7.39 19.28 -14.14
CA PRO A 345 7.42 18.23 -13.14
C PRO A 345 6.20 17.32 -13.21
N ALA A 346 6.39 16.05 -12.91
CA ALA A 346 5.32 15.09 -12.71
C ALA A 346 5.31 14.63 -11.25
N ARG A 347 4.16 14.72 -10.60
CA ARG A 347 3.96 14.34 -9.21
C ARG A 347 2.97 13.19 -9.10
N TYR A 348 3.28 12.19 -8.29
CA TYR A 348 2.39 11.09 -8.00
C TYR A 348 2.28 10.79 -6.50
N LEU A 349 1.11 10.35 -6.08
CA LEU A 349 0.84 9.76 -4.78
C LEU A 349 0.93 8.25 -4.91
N ALA A 350 1.74 7.61 -4.08
CA ALA A 350 1.75 6.17 -3.93
C ALA A 350 1.15 5.79 -2.58
N ILE A 351 0.19 4.87 -2.61
CA ILE A 351 -0.43 4.25 -1.44
C ILE A 351 -0.07 2.78 -1.50
N ASN A 352 0.69 2.30 -0.53
CA ASN A 352 1.34 1.00 -0.56
C ASN A 352 1.45 0.39 0.84
N ALA A 353 2.08 -0.79 0.98
CA ALA A 353 2.14 -1.52 2.24
C ALA A 353 3.57 -1.95 2.66
N PRO A 354 4.63 -1.15 2.50
CA PRO A 354 5.99 -1.56 2.85
C PRO A 354 6.18 -1.76 4.35
N THR A 355 5.50 -1.00 5.20
CA THR A 355 5.56 -1.17 6.66
C THR A 355 4.99 -2.51 7.08
N LEU A 356 3.85 -2.92 6.52
CA LEU A 356 3.25 -4.22 6.81
C LEU A 356 4.19 -5.36 6.42
N VAL A 357 4.68 -5.39 5.18
CA VAL A 357 5.58 -6.47 4.72
C VAL A 357 6.89 -6.49 5.51
N SER A 358 7.38 -5.33 5.98
CA SER A 358 8.55 -5.23 6.86
C SER A 358 8.28 -5.85 8.23
N ARG A 359 7.14 -5.56 8.84
CA ARG A 359 6.71 -6.13 10.14
C ARG A 359 6.54 -7.65 10.08
N LEU A 360 6.13 -8.16 8.92
CA LEU A 360 6.00 -9.60 8.68
C LEU A 360 7.33 -10.28 8.32
N GLY A 361 8.44 -9.54 8.24
CA GLY A 361 9.76 -10.07 7.82
C GLY A 361 9.80 -10.46 6.33
N LEU A 362 8.90 -9.93 5.50
CA LEU A 362 8.74 -10.27 4.09
C LEU A 362 9.23 -9.16 3.14
N ARG A 363 9.84 -8.10 3.69
CA ARG A 363 10.31 -6.97 2.87
C ARG A 363 11.41 -7.44 1.93
N PHE A 364 11.20 -7.18 0.68
CA PHE A 364 12.17 -7.30 -0.39
C PHE A 364 12.17 -6.01 -1.21
N GLU A 365 13.32 -5.50 -1.55
CA GLU A 365 13.51 -4.39 -2.47
C GLU A 365 14.82 -4.60 -3.23
N ASP A 366 14.78 -4.44 -4.54
CA ASP A 366 15.92 -4.56 -5.42
C ASP A 366 15.89 -3.40 -6.43
N GLN A 367 17.05 -2.91 -6.82
CA GLN A 367 17.21 -1.78 -7.74
C GLN A 367 18.32 -2.09 -8.72
N ILE A 368 18.08 -1.82 -10.00
CA ILE A 368 19.10 -1.93 -11.05
C ILE A 368 20.09 -0.77 -10.87
N GLU A 369 21.38 -1.08 -10.75
CA GLU A 369 22.43 -0.06 -10.60
C GLU A 369 22.58 0.80 -11.86
N LYS A 370 22.48 0.15 -13.03
CA LYS A 370 22.61 0.82 -14.33
C LYS A 370 21.50 0.36 -15.26
N ASP A 371 20.72 1.34 -15.73
CA ASP A 371 19.64 1.06 -16.67
C ASP A 371 20.18 0.54 -18.02
N PRO A 372 19.42 -0.34 -18.68
CA PRO A 372 19.76 -0.80 -20.03
C PRO A 372 19.89 0.37 -21.01
N PRO A 373 20.92 0.41 -21.86
CA PRO A 373 21.16 1.54 -22.78
C PRO A 373 20.00 1.87 -23.72
N GLU A 374 19.18 0.89 -24.06
CA GLU A 374 18.01 1.08 -24.90
C GLU A 374 16.92 1.92 -24.24
N ILE A 375 16.76 1.82 -22.91
CA ILE A 375 15.83 2.67 -22.14
C ILE A 375 16.30 4.12 -22.18
N GLU A 376 17.57 4.36 -21.92
CA GLU A 376 18.16 5.71 -21.96
C GLU A 376 18.00 6.34 -23.36
N GLN A 377 18.26 5.57 -24.41
CA GLN A 377 18.12 6.04 -25.81
C GLN A 377 16.66 6.33 -26.17
N GLU A 378 15.72 5.46 -25.76
CA GLU A 378 14.30 5.67 -25.99
C GLU A 378 13.82 6.91 -25.24
N PHE A 379 14.17 7.04 -23.96
CA PHE A 379 13.83 8.22 -23.17
C PHE A 379 14.39 9.50 -23.78
N ALA A 380 15.66 9.51 -24.22
CA ALA A 380 16.27 10.67 -24.86
C ALA A 380 15.53 11.08 -26.14
N ARG A 381 15.11 10.11 -26.97
CA ARG A 381 14.29 10.37 -28.16
C ARG A 381 12.93 10.96 -27.82
N GLU A 382 12.28 10.45 -26.77
CA GLU A 382 11.00 10.97 -26.28
C GLU A 382 11.12 12.42 -25.79
N VAL A 383 12.14 12.71 -24.98
CA VAL A 383 12.43 14.06 -24.47
C VAL A 383 12.69 15.04 -25.64
N ALA A 384 13.50 14.62 -26.61
CA ALA A 384 13.81 15.44 -27.77
C ALA A 384 12.56 15.74 -28.64
N ARG A 385 11.69 14.72 -28.87
CA ARG A 385 10.41 14.92 -29.60
C ARG A 385 9.50 15.93 -28.91
N ARG A 386 9.56 16.02 -27.58
CA ARG A 386 8.80 17.01 -26.78
C ARG A 386 9.53 18.34 -26.64
N GLY A 387 10.69 18.50 -27.29
CA GLY A 387 11.53 19.73 -27.27
C GLY A 387 12.09 20.02 -25.87
N GLY A 388 12.36 19.00 -25.11
CA GLY A 388 13.00 19.02 -23.78
C GLY A 388 14.49 18.70 -23.86
N THR A 389 15.12 18.61 -22.69
CA THR A 389 16.52 18.18 -22.51
C THR A 389 16.58 17.14 -21.42
N VAL A 390 17.30 16.03 -21.66
CA VAL A 390 17.56 15.00 -20.66
C VAL A 390 18.47 15.58 -19.58
N LYS A 391 18.03 15.53 -18.34
CA LYS A 391 18.85 15.90 -17.18
C LYS A 391 19.60 14.64 -16.74
N LYS A 392 20.85 14.51 -17.19
CA LYS A 392 21.70 13.37 -16.82
C LYS A 392 21.82 13.23 -15.31
N GLU A 393 21.95 11.98 -14.85
CA GLU A 393 22.30 11.68 -13.46
C GLU A 393 23.62 12.38 -13.06
N PRO A 394 23.79 12.71 -11.77
CA PRO A 394 25.03 13.29 -11.24
C PRO A 394 26.22 12.36 -11.40
#